data_6122d964f33041993b54290ffaeb5703
#
_entry.id   6122d964f33041993b54290ffaeb5703
#
_cell.length_a   1.000
_cell.length_b   1.000
_cell.length_c   1.000
_cell.angle_alpha   90.00
_cell.angle_beta   90.00
_cell.angle_gamma   90.00
#
_symmetry.space_group_name_H-M   'P 1'
#
loop_
_entity.id
_entity.type
_entity.pdbx_description
1 polymer ?
#
loop_
_entity_poly.entity_id
_entity_poly.type
_entity_poly.pdbx_seq_one_letter_code
_entity_poly.pdbx_strand_id
1 'polypeptide(L)'
;MVMRGGFILLWLAGLAWGAENGAVERRPDGLWYLPNQSVPYTGKAERKHFDGTRISLIHYYEGKQHGLTQFWYPNGKPRSAFQYIEGQLDGNATYFYRNGNRQNLTTYRLGGKHGPVIDWWPDGEKSFEEHYNNGVPEGLWKSWWPDGKIASEKIYKNHRLVSHREWNRNGMPKVVVGWNLDGTFKSAASVAQRQQILGRRILWNRASGPNRIDLIYRDKSLKTIRTVFGDPDMTDDGLWTYKGLRIQDPNDGRMFDTATFRFKKSVVTEIWIE
;
A
#
# COMPACT_ATOMS: atom_id res chain seq x y z
N MET A 1 -50.64 44.05 -41.85
CA MET A 1 -50.89 42.74 -41.27
C MET A 1 -49.53 42.02 -41.19
N VAL A 2 -48.89 42.10 -40.03
CA VAL A 2 -47.52 41.69 -39.79
C VAL A 2 -47.59 40.36 -39.05
N MET A 3 -47.19 39.27 -39.70
CA MET A 3 -47.03 37.97 -39.02
C MET A 3 -45.69 37.95 -38.32
N ARG A 4 -45.71 37.89 -37.00
CA ARG A 4 -44.58 37.60 -36.15
C ARG A 4 -44.27 36.09 -36.21
N GLY A 5 -43.18 35.73 -36.89
CA GLY A 5 -42.63 34.39 -36.81
C GLY A 5 -41.96 34.20 -35.45
N GLY A 6 -42.52 33.37 -34.59
CA GLY A 6 -41.89 32.95 -33.35
C GLY A 6 -40.77 31.97 -33.65
N PHE A 7 -39.53 32.32 -33.31
CA PHE A 7 -38.41 31.37 -33.23
C PHE A 7 -38.68 30.47 -32.01
N ILE A 8 -39.15 29.26 -32.28
CA ILE A 8 -39.09 28.18 -31.31
C ILE A 8 -37.64 27.75 -31.22
N LEU A 9 -36.94 28.20 -30.18
CA LEU A 9 -35.68 27.58 -29.75
C LEU A 9 -35.99 26.17 -29.28
N LEU A 10 -35.94 25.21 -30.20
CA LEU A 10 -35.79 23.80 -29.85
C LEU A 10 -34.47 23.68 -29.12
N TRP A 11 -34.53 23.60 -27.80
CA TRP A 11 -33.51 22.96 -26.99
C TRP A 11 -33.50 21.48 -27.42
N LEU A 12 -32.69 21.18 -28.43
CA LEU A 12 -32.23 19.84 -28.67
C LEU A 12 -31.36 19.49 -27.44
N ALA A 13 -32.02 18.93 -26.42
CA ALA A 13 -31.35 18.11 -25.46
C ALA A 13 -30.55 17.08 -26.30
N GLY A 14 -29.23 17.28 -26.36
CA GLY A 14 -28.35 16.42 -27.10
C GLY A 14 -28.57 15.00 -26.63
N LEU A 15 -29.25 14.22 -27.45
CA LEU A 15 -29.29 12.78 -27.29
C LEU A 15 -27.81 12.35 -27.28
N ALA A 16 -27.35 11.90 -26.12
CA ALA A 16 -26.01 11.34 -25.97
C ALA A 16 -25.93 10.09 -26.85
N TRP A 17 -25.50 10.27 -28.09
CA TRP A 17 -25.24 9.17 -29.01
C TRP A 17 -24.06 8.41 -28.44
N GLY A 18 -24.26 7.14 -28.10
CA GLY A 18 -23.17 6.28 -27.70
C GLY A 18 -22.17 6.15 -28.85
N ALA A 19 -20.90 6.28 -28.57
CA ALA A 19 -19.85 5.98 -29.54
C ALA A 19 -19.89 4.48 -29.82
N GLU A 20 -20.40 4.11 -30.99
CA GLU A 20 -20.41 2.71 -31.43
C GLU A 20 -18.96 2.21 -31.52
N ASN A 21 -18.71 1.00 -30.98
CA ASN A 21 -17.39 0.38 -30.89
C ASN A 21 -16.31 1.21 -30.15
N GLY A 22 -16.71 2.18 -29.31
CA GLY A 22 -15.80 2.96 -28.48
C GLY A 22 -14.91 3.92 -29.27
N ALA A 23 -15.31 4.33 -30.47
CA ALA A 23 -14.56 5.21 -31.33
C ALA A 23 -14.54 6.66 -30.79
N VAL A 24 -13.68 6.89 -29.81
CA VAL A 24 -13.29 8.23 -29.36
C VAL A 24 -11.79 8.37 -29.50
N GLU A 25 -11.33 9.57 -29.85
CA GLU A 25 -9.91 9.91 -30.03
C GLU A 25 -9.50 10.99 -29.04
N ARG A 26 -8.29 10.86 -28.48
CA ARG A 26 -7.71 11.90 -27.63
C ARG A 26 -6.88 12.84 -28.48
N ARG A 27 -7.11 14.14 -28.36
CA ARG A 27 -6.38 15.17 -29.11
C ARG A 27 -5.29 15.83 -28.27
N PRO A 28 -4.41 16.67 -28.89
CA PRO A 28 -3.30 17.32 -28.22
C PRO A 28 -3.70 18.24 -27.05
N ASP A 29 -4.91 18.77 -27.05
CA ASP A 29 -5.49 19.54 -25.94
C ASP A 29 -5.83 18.68 -24.71
N GLY A 30 -5.65 17.35 -24.83
CA GLY A 30 -5.91 16.38 -23.77
C GLY A 30 -7.36 15.93 -23.64
N LEU A 31 -8.27 16.47 -24.45
CA LEU A 31 -9.69 16.14 -24.46
C LEU A 31 -10.02 14.99 -25.43
N TRP A 32 -11.15 14.32 -25.21
CA TRP A 32 -11.66 13.23 -26.01
C TRP A 32 -12.76 13.74 -26.95
N TYR A 33 -12.75 13.27 -28.19
CA TYR A 33 -13.66 13.64 -29.27
C TYR A 33 -14.17 12.41 -29.99
N LEU A 34 -15.34 12.52 -30.63
CA LEU A 34 -15.69 11.60 -31.71
C LEU A 34 -14.83 11.90 -32.94
N PRO A 35 -14.51 10.90 -33.77
CA PRO A 35 -13.81 11.11 -35.03
C PRO A 35 -14.49 12.18 -35.87
N ASN A 36 -13.72 13.08 -36.45
CA ASN A 36 -14.18 14.19 -37.32
C ASN A 36 -15.13 15.21 -36.65
N GLN A 37 -15.25 15.22 -35.33
CA GLN A 37 -16.04 16.20 -34.58
C GLN A 37 -15.10 17.24 -33.94
N SER A 38 -15.51 18.52 -33.91
CA SER A 38 -14.75 19.61 -33.29
C SER A 38 -15.18 19.89 -31.85
N VAL A 39 -16.28 19.30 -31.40
CA VAL A 39 -16.82 19.50 -30.05
C VAL A 39 -16.34 18.36 -29.15
N PRO A 40 -15.80 18.66 -27.94
CA PRO A 40 -15.42 17.64 -26.97
C PRO A 40 -16.58 16.69 -26.66
N TYR A 41 -16.27 15.41 -26.58
CA TYR A 41 -17.29 14.36 -26.47
C TYR A 41 -17.95 14.35 -25.10
N THR A 42 -19.28 14.33 -25.09
CA THR A 42 -20.09 14.02 -23.90
C THR A 42 -20.96 12.81 -24.21
N GLY A 43 -20.80 11.75 -23.42
CA GLY A 43 -21.56 10.50 -23.66
C GLY A 43 -20.85 9.26 -23.12
N LYS A 44 -21.27 8.11 -23.64
CA LYS A 44 -20.74 6.78 -23.28
C LYS A 44 -20.00 6.19 -24.46
N ALA A 45 -18.75 5.78 -24.24
CA ALA A 45 -17.98 4.99 -25.21
C ALA A 45 -17.96 3.53 -24.74
N GLU A 46 -18.64 2.66 -25.48
CA GLU A 46 -18.70 1.22 -25.20
C GLU A 46 -17.89 0.46 -26.24
N ARG A 47 -17.04 -0.48 -25.77
CA ARG A 47 -16.34 -1.44 -26.63
C ARG A 47 -16.77 -2.85 -26.30
N LYS A 48 -16.98 -3.65 -27.35
CA LYS A 48 -17.34 -5.07 -27.24
C LYS A 48 -16.40 -5.94 -28.07
N HIS A 49 -16.27 -7.18 -27.66
CA HIS A 49 -15.71 -8.25 -28.48
C HIS A 49 -16.65 -8.58 -29.64
N PHE A 50 -16.15 -9.34 -30.60
CA PHE A 50 -16.95 -9.79 -31.75
C PHE A 50 -18.17 -10.64 -31.34
N ASP A 51 -18.07 -11.37 -30.23
CA ASP A 51 -19.15 -12.18 -29.66
C ASP A 51 -20.16 -11.35 -28.83
N GLY A 52 -20.03 -10.01 -28.80
CA GLY A 52 -20.88 -9.12 -28.05
C GLY A 52 -20.48 -8.92 -26.57
N THR A 53 -19.50 -9.67 -26.08
CA THR A 53 -19.01 -9.52 -24.70
C THR A 53 -18.39 -8.13 -24.50
N ARG A 54 -18.76 -7.48 -23.41
CA ARG A 54 -18.30 -6.12 -23.10
C ARG A 54 -16.81 -6.11 -22.76
N ILE A 55 -16.04 -5.18 -23.34
CA ILE A 55 -14.63 -4.93 -23.04
C ILE A 55 -14.52 -3.74 -22.10
N SER A 56 -15.19 -2.62 -22.44
CA SER A 56 -15.15 -1.40 -21.66
C SER A 56 -16.40 -0.55 -21.83
N LEU A 57 -16.73 0.22 -20.80
CA LEU A 57 -17.72 1.28 -20.81
C LEU A 57 -17.12 2.49 -20.08
N ILE A 58 -16.96 3.59 -20.80
CA ILE A 58 -16.33 4.81 -20.31
C ILE A 58 -17.32 5.97 -20.49
N HIS A 59 -17.49 6.76 -19.46
CA HIS A 59 -18.32 7.96 -19.49
C HIS A 59 -17.44 9.19 -19.65
N TYR A 60 -17.89 10.12 -20.49
CA TYR A 60 -17.23 11.39 -20.76
C TYR A 60 -18.20 12.55 -20.57
N TYR A 61 -17.69 13.66 -20.08
CA TYR A 61 -18.36 14.95 -20.04
C TYR A 61 -17.38 16.01 -20.53
N GLU A 62 -17.76 16.75 -21.57
CA GLU A 62 -16.92 17.78 -22.22
C GLU A 62 -15.48 17.31 -22.50
N GLY A 63 -15.34 16.12 -23.07
CA GLY A 63 -14.06 15.54 -23.44
C GLY A 63 -13.23 14.96 -22.30
N LYS A 64 -13.71 15.03 -21.06
CA LYS A 64 -13.02 14.46 -19.90
C LYS A 64 -13.75 13.21 -19.41
N GLN A 65 -13.00 12.22 -18.89
CA GLN A 65 -13.64 11.11 -18.18
C GLN A 65 -14.42 11.66 -16.98
N HIS A 66 -15.68 11.27 -16.88
CA HIS A 66 -16.59 11.74 -15.82
C HIS A 66 -17.60 10.64 -15.49
N GLY A 67 -17.74 10.32 -14.21
CA GLY A 67 -18.58 9.20 -13.76
C GLY A 67 -17.86 7.86 -13.80
N LEU A 68 -18.63 6.77 -13.97
CA LEU A 68 -18.13 5.41 -13.83
C LEU A 68 -17.47 4.93 -15.13
N THR A 69 -16.23 4.47 -15.02
CA THR A 69 -15.49 3.75 -16.08
C THR A 69 -15.35 2.30 -15.67
N GLN A 70 -15.71 1.37 -16.55
CA GLN A 70 -15.68 -0.07 -16.27
C GLN A 70 -14.99 -0.85 -17.37
N PHE A 71 -14.30 -1.92 -16.97
CA PHE A 71 -13.68 -2.88 -17.87
C PHE A 71 -14.07 -4.30 -17.46
N TRP A 72 -14.10 -5.21 -18.41
CA TRP A 72 -14.46 -6.61 -18.21
C TRP A 72 -13.37 -7.55 -18.73
N TYR A 73 -13.33 -8.72 -18.15
CA TYR A 73 -12.58 -9.86 -18.68
C TYR A 73 -13.33 -10.50 -19.86
N PRO A 74 -12.63 -11.28 -20.72
CA PRO A 74 -13.29 -12.03 -21.80
C PRO A 74 -14.37 -13.01 -21.33
N ASN A 75 -14.33 -13.45 -20.07
CA ASN A 75 -15.37 -14.30 -19.48
C ASN A 75 -16.61 -13.52 -18.98
N GLY A 76 -16.73 -12.23 -19.32
CA GLY A 76 -17.83 -11.37 -18.97
C GLY A 76 -17.81 -10.85 -17.52
N LYS A 77 -16.91 -11.31 -16.67
CA LYS A 77 -16.79 -10.83 -15.30
C LYS A 77 -16.10 -9.45 -15.24
N PRO A 78 -16.45 -8.59 -14.28
CA PRO A 78 -15.76 -7.32 -14.08
C PRO A 78 -14.25 -7.52 -13.89
N ARG A 79 -13.44 -6.65 -14.52
CA ARG A 79 -11.99 -6.56 -14.35
C ARG A 79 -11.60 -5.37 -13.48
N SER A 80 -12.21 -4.21 -13.76
CA SER A 80 -11.99 -3.01 -12.97
C SER A 80 -13.13 -2.00 -13.14
N ALA A 81 -13.31 -1.16 -12.13
CA ALA A 81 -14.26 -0.06 -12.11
C ALA A 81 -13.64 1.15 -11.41
N PHE A 82 -13.78 2.34 -12.03
CA PHE A 82 -13.18 3.57 -11.56
C PHE A 82 -14.21 4.70 -11.57
N GLN A 83 -14.18 5.57 -10.60
CA GLN A 83 -14.95 6.80 -10.59
C GLN A 83 -14.07 8.00 -10.96
N TYR A 84 -14.56 8.84 -11.87
CA TYR A 84 -13.86 10.02 -12.34
C TYR A 84 -14.73 11.26 -12.17
N ILE A 85 -14.10 12.38 -11.83
CA ILE A 85 -14.65 13.74 -11.93
C ILE A 85 -13.63 14.58 -12.69
N GLU A 86 -14.05 15.26 -13.77
CA GLU A 86 -13.19 16.15 -14.58
C GLU A 86 -11.86 15.52 -15.04
N GLY A 87 -11.87 14.21 -15.36
CA GLY A 87 -10.68 13.47 -15.78
C GLY A 87 -9.77 13.00 -14.66
N GLN A 88 -10.09 13.26 -13.41
CA GLN A 88 -9.34 12.81 -12.23
C GLN A 88 -10.09 11.70 -11.51
N LEU A 89 -9.36 10.75 -10.94
CA LEU A 89 -9.96 9.75 -10.05
C LEU A 89 -10.56 10.43 -8.82
N ASP A 90 -11.86 10.22 -8.59
CA ASP A 90 -12.58 10.72 -7.42
C ASP A 90 -13.63 9.70 -7.02
N GLY A 91 -13.50 9.12 -5.84
CA GLY A 91 -14.27 7.97 -5.39
C GLY A 91 -13.49 6.66 -5.49
N ASN A 92 -14.20 5.55 -5.68
CA ASN A 92 -13.61 4.22 -5.63
C ASN A 92 -12.99 3.80 -6.96
N ALA A 93 -11.77 3.25 -6.88
CA ALA A 93 -11.12 2.48 -7.93
C ALA A 93 -11.03 1.02 -7.45
N THR A 94 -11.70 0.10 -8.15
CA THR A 94 -11.80 -1.31 -7.78
C THR A 94 -11.23 -2.18 -8.89
N TYR A 95 -10.40 -3.15 -8.52
CA TYR A 95 -9.94 -4.23 -9.38
C TYR A 95 -10.53 -5.55 -8.91
N PHE A 96 -10.71 -6.47 -9.84
CA PHE A 96 -11.28 -7.79 -9.58
C PHE A 96 -10.38 -8.88 -10.16
N TYR A 97 -10.35 -10.02 -9.51
CA TYR A 97 -9.78 -11.25 -10.04
C TYR A 97 -10.65 -11.83 -11.16
N ARG A 98 -10.10 -12.73 -11.98
CA ARG A 98 -10.86 -13.42 -13.04
C ARG A 98 -12.00 -14.30 -12.48
N ASN A 99 -11.93 -14.72 -11.22
CA ASN A 99 -13.03 -15.44 -10.57
C ASN A 99 -14.19 -14.53 -10.15
N GLY A 100 -14.01 -13.18 -10.21
CA GLY A 100 -15.00 -12.17 -9.88
C GLY A 100 -14.87 -11.60 -8.46
N ASN A 101 -14.01 -12.16 -7.61
CA ASN A 101 -13.72 -11.62 -6.30
C ASN A 101 -12.97 -10.29 -6.41
N ARG A 102 -13.16 -9.39 -5.45
CA ARG A 102 -12.37 -8.15 -5.37
C ARG A 102 -10.90 -8.49 -5.18
N GLN A 103 -10.03 -7.76 -5.89
CA GLN A 103 -8.58 -7.83 -5.76
C GLN A 103 -8.05 -6.61 -4.99
N ASN A 104 -8.50 -5.42 -5.37
CA ASN A 104 -8.10 -4.16 -4.76
C ASN A 104 -9.26 -3.17 -4.75
N LEU A 105 -9.36 -2.39 -3.69
CA LEU A 105 -10.16 -1.17 -3.60
C LEU A 105 -9.25 -0.05 -3.13
N THR A 106 -9.17 1.02 -3.89
CA THR A 106 -8.50 2.26 -3.50
C THR A 106 -9.49 3.40 -3.60
N THR A 107 -9.63 4.19 -2.53
CA THR A 107 -10.46 5.39 -2.55
C THR A 107 -9.62 6.62 -2.87
N TYR A 108 -10.11 7.43 -3.79
CA TYR A 108 -9.45 8.64 -4.27
C TYR A 108 -10.29 9.88 -4.00
N ARG A 109 -9.63 11.01 -3.87
CA ARG A 109 -10.20 12.35 -3.85
C ARG A 109 -9.30 13.27 -4.65
N LEU A 110 -9.85 13.90 -5.71
CA LEU A 110 -9.10 14.79 -6.61
C LEU A 110 -7.77 14.20 -7.09
N GLY A 111 -7.78 12.92 -7.51
CA GLY A 111 -6.62 12.20 -8.00
C GLY A 111 -5.65 11.66 -6.93
N GLY A 112 -5.77 12.08 -5.67
CA GLY A 112 -4.97 11.59 -4.54
C GLY A 112 -5.67 10.47 -3.76
N LYS A 113 -4.92 9.51 -3.22
CA LYS A 113 -5.48 8.50 -2.31
C LYS A 113 -6.08 9.19 -1.09
N HIS A 114 -7.34 8.88 -0.75
CA HIS A 114 -8.02 9.44 0.40
C HIS A 114 -9.04 8.43 0.96
N GLY A 115 -8.83 7.99 2.20
CA GLY A 115 -9.62 6.92 2.79
C GLY A 115 -8.95 5.54 2.66
N PRO A 116 -9.72 4.44 2.65
CA PRO A 116 -9.17 3.09 2.68
C PRO A 116 -8.56 2.66 1.34
N VAL A 117 -7.50 1.86 1.45
CA VAL A 117 -6.96 1.00 0.41
C VAL A 117 -7.00 -0.42 0.94
N ILE A 118 -7.70 -1.31 0.25
CA ILE A 118 -7.91 -2.68 0.70
C ILE A 118 -7.55 -3.64 -0.44
N ASP A 119 -6.71 -4.62 -0.14
CA ASP A 119 -6.41 -5.75 -1.01
C ASP A 119 -7.00 -7.04 -0.46
N TRP A 120 -7.34 -7.94 -1.35
CA TRP A 120 -7.88 -9.25 -1.03
C TRP A 120 -7.08 -10.34 -1.72
N TRP A 121 -7.06 -11.50 -1.11
CA TRP A 121 -6.62 -12.74 -1.74
C TRP A 121 -7.65 -13.23 -2.77
N PRO A 122 -7.28 -14.12 -3.71
CA PRO A 122 -8.21 -14.65 -4.71
C PRO A 122 -9.43 -15.39 -4.14
N ASP A 123 -9.35 -15.90 -2.92
CA ASP A 123 -10.45 -16.53 -2.18
C ASP A 123 -11.45 -15.53 -1.59
N GLY A 124 -11.09 -14.24 -1.54
CA GLY A 124 -11.92 -13.15 -1.05
C GLY A 124 -11.59 -12.68 0.37
N GLU A 125 -10.64 -13.34 1.05
CA GLU A 125 -10.14 -12.90 2.35
C GLU A 125 -9.23 -11.67 2.20
N LYS A 126 -9.27 -10.75 3.19
CA LYS A 126 -8.41 -9.57 3.16
C LYS A 126 -6.94 -9.96 3.24
N SER A 127 -6.10 -9.35 2.39
CA SER A 127 -4.64 -9.46 2.45
C SER A 127 -3.98 -8.22 3.03
N PHE A 128 -4.58 -7.04 2.80
CA PHE A 128 -4.02 -5.77 3.20
C PHE A 128 -5.10 -4.71 3.43
N GLU A 129 -4.86 -3.79 4.37
CA GLU A 129 -5.72 -2.63 4.63
C GLU A 129 -4.87 -1.46 5.09
N GLU A 130 -4.97 -0.35 4.35
CA GLU A 130 -4.29 0.91 4.60
C GLU A 130 -5.31 2.04 4.66
N HIS A 131 -4.93 3.16 5.26
CA HIS A 131 -5.70 4.40 5.26
C HIS A 131 -4.83 5.58 4.87
N TYR A 132 -5.38 6.45 4.04
CA TYR A 132 -4.71 7.65 3.56
C TYR A 132 -5.58 8.89 3.78
N ASN A 133 -4.92 10.00 4.04
CA ASN A 133 -5.54 11.32 4.05
C ASN A 133 -4.79 12.21 3.06
N ASN A 134 -5.44 12.55 1.93
CA ASN A 134 -4.85 13.33 0.84
C ASN A 134 -3.46 12.84 0.39
N GLY A 135 -3.34 11.54 0.12
CA GLY A 135 -2.10 10.89 -0.33
C GLY A 135 -1.12 10.53 0.78
N VAL A 136 -1.41 10.90 2.02
CA VAL A 136 -0.51 10.69 3.15
C VAL A 136 -0.99 9.53 4.02
N PRO A 137 -0.11 8.61 4.42
CA PRO A 137 -0.44 7.52 5.33
C PRO A 137 -0.99 8.02 6.67
N GLU A 138 -2.11 7.43 7.13
CA GLU A 138 -2.75 7.75 8.39
C GLU A 138 -3.36 6.49 9.05
N GLY A 139 -3.39 6.49 10.40
CA GLY A 139 -4.10 5.48 11.17
C GLY A 139 -3.45 4.11 11.18
N LEU A 140 -4.28 3.09 11.34
CA LEU A 140 -3.86 1.70 11.48
C LEU A 140 -3.87 1.01 10.12
N TRP A 141 -2.73 0.45 9.75
CA TRP A 141 -2.53 -0.40 8.57
C TRP A 141 -2.36 -1.84 9.01
N LYS A 142 -3.01 -2.77 8.32
CA LYS A 142 -2.96 -4.20 8.61
C LYS A 142 -2.63 -5.02 7.38
N SER A 143 -1.95 -6.13 7.59
CA SER A 143 -1.83 -7.19 6.58
C SER A 143 -2.13 -8.54 7.22
N TRP A 144 -2.58 -9.47 6.37
CA TRP A 144 -2.95 -10.82 6.79
C TRP A 144 -2.25 -11.87 5.93
N TRP A 145 -1.99 -13.00 6.53
CA TRP A 145 -1.60 -14.21 5.81
C TRP A 145 -2.81 -14.81 5.09
N PRO A 146 -2.60 -15.67 4.06
CA PRO A 146 -3.71 -16.33 3.38
C PRO A 146 -4.60 -17.21 4.27
N ASP A 147 -4.14 -17.57 5.47
CA ASP A 147 -4.92 -18.31 6.47
C ASP A 147 -5.71 -17.37 7.42
N GLY A 148 -5.84 -16.10 7.07
CA GLY A 148 -6.59 -15.09 7.83
C GLY A 148 -5.89 -14.53 9.08
N LYS A 149 -4.73 -15.07 9.46
CA LYS A 149 -3.98 -14.56 10.61
C LYS A 149 -3.29 -13.24 10.28
N ILE A 150 -3.19 -12.36 11.27
CA ILE A 150 -2.49 -11.08 11.14
C ILE A 150 -1.02 -11.33 10.82
N ALA A 151 -0.51 -10.70 9.76
CA ALA A 151 0.90 -10.71 9.35
C ALA A 151 1.64 -9.47 9.85
N SER A 152 1.02 -8.28 9.77
CA SER A 152 1.59 -7.05 10.31
C SER A 152 0.54 -6.02 10.71
N GLU A 153 0.92 -5.15 11.64
CA GLU A 153 0.21 -3.92 11.98
C GLU A 153 1.19 -2.75 12.00
N LYS A 154 0.80 -1.65 11.37
CA LYS A 154 1.53 -0.39 11.39
C LYS A 154 0.60 0.73 11.83
N ILE A 155 1.07 1.65 12.65
CA ILE A 155 0.30 2.83 13.05
C ILE A 155 1.03 4.06 12.57
N TYR A 156 0.33 4.87 11.78
CA TYR A 156 0.80 6.17 11.33
C TYR A 156 0.06 7.29 12.08
N LYS A 157 0.81 8.28 12.57
CA LYS A 157 0.30 9.52 13.19
C LYS A 157 1.13 10.68 12.68
N ASN A 158 0.47 11.75 12.26
CA ASN A 158 1.14 12.94 11.71
C ASN A 158 2.18 12.56 10.63
N HIS A 159 1.79 11.69 9.68
CA HIS A 159 2.61 11.21 8.55
C HIS A 159 3.83 10.35 8.93
N ARG A 160 3.98 9.98 10.20
CA ARG A 160 5.10 9.18 10.70
C ARG A 160 4.63 7.82 11.20
N LEU A 161 5.42 6.81 10.89
CA LEU A 161 5.23 5.48 11.44
C LEU A 161 5.60 5.50 12.93
N VAL A 162 4.61 5.30 13.81
CA VAL A 162 4.80 5.33 15.29
C VAL A 162 4.78 3.95 15.93
N SER A 163 4.30 2.94 15.20
CA SER A 163 4.32 1.55 15.67
C SER A 163 4.34 0.60 14.49
N HIS A 164 5.11 -0.47 14.60
CA HIS A 164 5.14 -1.57 13.63
C HIS A 164 5.26 -2.88 14.40
N ARG A 165 4.33 -3.81 14.13
CA ARG A 165 4.31 -5.17 14.67
C ARG A 165 4.21 -6.16 13.52
N GLU A 166 4.92 -7.26 13.61
CA GLU A 166 4.86 -8.33 12.63
C GLU A 166 4.70 -9.68 13.34
N TRP A 167 4.03 -10.61 12.68
CA TRP A 167 3.83 -11.98 13.14
C TRP A 167 4.23 -12.98 12.06
N ASN A 168 4.70 -14.14 12.51
CA ASN A 168 4.87 -15.31 11.66
C ASN A 168 3.52 -15.96 11.36
N ARG A 169 3.46 -16.86 10.38
CA ARG A 169 2.26 -17.64 10.07
C ARG A 169 1.72 -18.45 11.26
N ASN A 170 2.61 -18.88 12.17
CA ASN A 170 2.21 -19.57 13.40
C ASN A 170 1.65 -18.62 14.49
N GLY A 171 1.48 -17.33 14.19
CA GLY A 171 0.96 -16.32 15.13
C GLY A 171 1.97 -15.80 16.14
N MET A 172 3.24 -16.22 16.09
CA MET A 172 4.26 -15.67 16.96
C MET A 172 4.73 -14.28 16.47
N PRO A 173 4.87 -13.27 17.36
CA PRO A 173 5.42 -11.99 17.01
C PRO A 173 6.86 -12.11 16.46
N LYS A 174 7.16 -11.41 15.37
CA LYS A 174 8.51 -11.33 14.79
C LYS A 174 9.32 -10.20 15.41
N VAL A 175 8.75 -8.99 15.40
CA VAL A 175 9.42 -7.77 15.86
C VAL A 175 8.35 -6.81 16.37
N VAL A 176 8.63 -6.14 17.49
CA VAL A 176 7.84 -5.02 17.95
C VAL A 176 8.73 -3.78 17.90
N VAL A 177 8.48 -2.90 16.95
CA VAL A 177 9.21 -1.65 16.82
C VAL A 177 8.22 -0.51 17.05
N GLY A 178 8.50 0.37 18.00
CA GLY A 178 7.71 1.56 18.26
C GLY A 178 8.58 2.80 18.19
N TRP A 179 8.04 3.89 17.65
CA TRP A 179 8.65 5.22 17.68
C TRP A 179 7.75 6.21 18.41
N ASN A 180 8.37 7.18 19.06
CA ASN A 180 7.67 8.34 19.60
C ASN A 180 7.27 9.29 18.46
N LEU A 181 6.34 10.21 18.72
CA LEU A 181 5.89 11.21 17.75
C LEU A 181 7.02 12.14 17.29
N ASP A 182 8.08 12.29 18.08
CA ASP A 182 9.29 13.06 17.74
C ASP A 182 10.27 12.28 16.85
N GLY A 183 9.94 11.04 16.47
CA GLY A 183 10.80 10.17 15.68
C GLY A 183 11.86 9.44 16.51
N THR A 184 11.85 9.55 17.82
CA THR A 184 12.71 8.75 18.71
C THR A 184 12.13 7.36 18.91
N PHE A 185 12.99 6.37 19.08
CA PHE A 185 12.61 4.98 19.29
C PHE A 185 11.93 4.80 20.67
N LYS A 186 10.72 4.25 20.69
CA LYS A 186 10.12 3.79 21.95
C LYS A 186 10.80 2.50 22.39
N SER A 187 11.33 2.46 23.61
CA SER A 187 11.82 1.19 24.14
C SER A 187 10.68 0.17 24.07
N ALA A 188 10.94 -0.93 23.39
CA ALA A 188 10.06 -2.07 23.52
C ALA A 188 10.06 -2.47 24.99
N ALA A 189 8.86 -2.50 25.55
CA ALA A 189 8.46 -3.27 26.73
C ALA A 189 9.49 -3.60 27.84
N SER A 190 8.96 -3.81 29.05
CA SER A 190 9.68 -4.25 30.25
C SER A 190 10.70 -5.38 30.00
N VAL A 191 11.71 -5.48 30.84
CA VAL A 191 12.75 -6.55 30.80
C VAL A 191 12.15 -7.95 30.59
N ALA A 192 10.98 -8.24 31.17
CA ALA A 192 10.27 -9.52 30.97
C ALA A 192 9.75 -9.69 29.52
N GLN A 193 9.27 -8.63 28.88
CA GLN A 193 8.90 -8.67 27.45
C GLN A 193 10.13 -8.72 26.56
N ARG A 194 11.26 -8.13 26.94
CA ARG A 194 12.56 -8.30 26.24
C ARG A 194 13.04 -9.74 26.29
N GLN A 195 13.00 -10.39 27.43
CA GLN A 195 13.35 -11.81 27.56
C GLN A 195 12.41 -12.71 26.76
N GLN A 196 11.12 -12.35 26.66
CA GLN A 196 10.18 -13.05 25.77
C GLN A 196 10.45 -12.78 24.30
N ILE A 197 10.90 -11.58 23.91
CA ILE A 197 11.25 -11.22 22.54
C ILE A 197 12.62 -11.77 22.17
N LEU A 198 13.61 -11.67 23.03
CA LEU A 198 14.97 -12.20 22.84
C LEU A 198 15.02 -13.72 22.98
N GLY A 199 14.16 -14.33 23.79
CA GLY A 199 13.96 -15.79 23.86
C GLY A 199 13.22 -16.37 22.66
N ARG A 200 12.78 -15.53 21.72
CA ARG A 200 12.13 -15.95 20.46
C ARG A 200 13.06 -15.63 19.30
N ARG A 201 13.24 -16.57 18.40
CA ARG A 201 14.08 -16.48 17.19
C ARG A 201 14.00 -15.11 16.56
N ILE A 202 15.09 -14.36 16.54
CA ILE A 202 15.29 -13.26 15.62
C ILE A 202 15.53 -13.91 14.26
N LEU A 203 14.48 -14.06 13.46
CA LEU A 203 14.59 -14.57 12.09
C LEU A 203 15.08 -13.44 11.20
N TRP A 204 16.24 -13.65 10.62
CA TRP A 204 16.79 -12.81 9.56
C TRP A 204 15.96 -12.96 8.28
N ASN A 205 15.65 -11.88 7.64
CA ASN A 205 14.93 -11.93 6.38
C ASN A 205 15.91 -12.26 5.24
N ARG A 206 15.48 -13.07 4.32
CA ARG A 206 16.19 -13.81 3.24
C ARG A 206 17.25 -13.08 2.40
N ALA A 207 17.54 -11.82 2.57
CA ALA A 207 18.37 -11.07 1.62
C ALA A 207 19.79 -10.72 2.10
N SER A 208 20.17 -11.04 3.34
CA SER A 208 21.51 -10.66 3.81
C SER A 208 21.90 -11.46 5.06
N GLY A 209 22.94 -12.27 4.96
CA GLY A 209 23.52 -13.06 6.05
C GLY A 209 23.95 -12.26 7.29
N PRO A 210 24.90 -12.75 8.12
CA PRO A 210 25.35 -12.15 9.39
C PRO A 210 25.58 -10.63 9.36
N ASN A 211 25.82 -10.07 8.18
CA ASN A 211 26.01 -8.65 7.91
C ASN A 211 24.79 -7.76 8.22
N ARG A 212 23.61 -8.30 8.54
CA ARG A 212 22.40 -7.46 8.72
C ARG A 212 22.27 -6.86 10.12
N ILE A 213 22.75 -7.53 11.16
CA ILE A 213 22.90 -6.87 12.48
C ILE A 213 23.88 -5.71 12.34
N ASP A 214 24.94 -5.94 11.63
CA ASP A 214 25.90 -4.91 11.33
C ASP A 214 25.26 -3.71 10.61
N LEU A 215 24.50 -3.96 9.53
CA LEU A 215 23.77 -2.91 8.81
C LEU A 215 22.74 -2.16 9.65
N ILE A 216 22.05 -2.86 10.57
CA ILE A 216 20.99 -2.23 11.39
C ILE A 216 21.58 -1.44 12.55
N TYR A 217 22.63 -1.94 13.18
CA TYR A 217 23.14 -1.41 14.44
C TYR A 217 24.51 -0.73 14.34
N ARG A 218 25.23 -0.87 13.23
CA ARG A 218 26.40 -0.04 12.95
C ARG A 218 26.00 1.43 12.98
N ASP A 219 26.86 2.28 13.50
CA ASP A 219 26.64 3.71 13.68
C ASP A 219 25.51 4.08 14.67
N LYS A 220 24.89 3.12 15.35
CA LYS A 220 23.91 3.41 16.40
C LYS A 220 24.59 3.74 17.71
N SER A 221 23.92 4.61 18.50
CA SER A 221 24.44 5.04 19.80
C SER A 221 24.34 3.95 20.86
N LEU A 222 25.21 4.00 21.87
CA LEU A 222 25.11 3.23 23.12
C LEU A 222 23.68 3.21 23.68
N LYS A 223 23.03 4.37 23.71
CA LYS A 223 21.64 4.49 24.18
C LYS A 223 20.68 3.64 23.33
N THR A 224 20.86 3.62 22.02
CA THR A 224 20.04 2.83 21.12
C THR A 224 20.24 1.34 21.37
N ILE A 225 21.49 0.87 21.49
CA ILE A 225 21.78 -0.55 21.74
C ILE A 225 21.23 -0.98 23.09
N ARG A 226 21.44 -0.18 24.17
CA ARG A 226 20.86 -0.46 25.48
C ARG A 226 19.32 -0.46 25.48
N THR A 227 18.70 0.39 24.66
CA THR A 227 17.25 0.43 24.52
C THR A 227 16.71 -0.84 23.86
N VAL A 228 17.41 -1.39 22.87
CA VAL A 228 16.99 -2.58 22.11
C VAL A 228 17.29 -3.86 22.89
N PHE A 229 18.51 -4.02 23.38
CA PHE A 229 19.02 -5.27 23.98
C PHE A 229 18.99 -5.27 25.50
N GLY A 230 18.76 -4.13 26.15
CA GLY A 230 18.86 -3.97 27.61
C GLY A 230 20.28 -3.64 28.05
N ASP A 231 20.57 -3.92 29.34
CA ASP A 231 21.93 -3.86 29.84
C ASP A 231 22.71 -5.06 29.31
N PRO A 232 23.97 -4.87 28.91
CA PRO A 232 24.78 -5.97 28.41
C PRO A 232 25.11 -6.96 29.54
N ASP A 233 25.27 -8.23 29.18
CA ASP A 233 25.71 -9.26 30.13
C ASP A 233 27.17 -9.06 30.54
N MET A 234 27.98 -8.50 29.64
CA MET A 234 29.40 -8.17 29.91
C MET A 234 29.76 -6.85 29.24
N THR A 235 30.61 -6.08 29.93
CA THR A 235 31.22 -4.86 29.38
C THR A 235 32.74 -4.91 29.62
N ASP A 236 33.49 -4.67 28.54
CA ASP A 236 34.95 -4.63 28.59
C ASP A 236 35.47 -3.65 27.55
N ASP A 237 36.27 -2.66 27.95
CA ASP A 237 36.95 -1.67 27.11
C ASP A 237 36.18 -1.24 25.81
N GLY A 238 34.99 -0.75 26.02
CA GLY A 238 34.13 -0.32 24.90
C GLY A 238 33.43 -1.45 24.14
N LEU A 239 33.49 -2.68 24.65
CA LEU A 239 32.77 -3.84 24.18
C LEU A 239 31.55 -4.11 25.04
N TRP A 240 30.42 -4.36 24.43
CA TRP A 240 29.20 -4.83 25.10
C TRP A 240 28.79 -6.17 24.53
N THR A 241 28.74 -7.19 25.36
CA THR A 241 28.34 -8.55 24.97
C THR A 241 26.98 -8.89 25.52
N TYR A 242 26.14 -9.43 24.67
CA TYR A 242 24.80 -9.94 24.98
C TYR A 242 24.78 -11.44 24.71
N LYS A 243 24.37 -12.24 25.68
CA LYS A 243 24.27 -13.70 25.61
C LYS A 243 22.82 -14.17 25.60
N GLY A 244 22.61 -15.45 25.25
CA GLY A 244 21.28 -16.04 25.20
C GLY A 244 20.39 -15.50 24.08
N LEU A 245 20.95 -14.83 23.10
CA LEU A 245 20.27 -14.40 21.88
C LEU A 245 20.02 -15.62 21.01
N ARG A 246 18.86 -15.68 20.35
CA ARG A 246 18.57 -16.74 19.35
C ARG A 246 18.61 -16.14 17.97
N ILE A 247 19.80 -16.06 17.40
CA ILE A 247 20.05 -15.53 16.07
C ILE A 247 20.23 -16.70 15.11
N GLN A 248 19.42 -16.78 14.05
CA GLN A 248 19.53 -17.84 13.04
C GLN A 248 20.04 -17.27 11.73
N ASP A 249 21.10 -17.87 11.16
CA ASP A 249 21.51 -17.60 9.79
C ASP A 249 20.44 -18.16 8.82
N PRO A 250 19.84 -17.33 7.97
CA PRO A 250 18.83 -17.79 7.04
C PRO A 250 19.35 -18.64 5.89
N ASN A 251 20.68 -18.61 5.64
CA ASN A 251 21.29 -19.32 4.53
C ASN A 251 21.54 -20.80 4.86
N ASP A 252 22.04 -21.08 6.06
CA ASP A 252 22.42 -22.44 6.47
C ASP A 252 21.71 -22.92 7.75
N GLY A 253 20.90 -22.06 8.36
CA GLY A 253 20.13 -22.39 9.56
C GLY A 253 20.94 -22.43 10.86
N ARG A 254 22.25 -22.10 10.83
CA ARG A 254 23.08 -22.04 12.04
C ARG A 254 22.49 -21.09 13.06
N MET A 255 22.62 -21.47 14.32
CA MET A 255 22.17 -20.67 15.46
C MET A 255 23.36 -20.05 16.17
N PHE A 256 23.24 -18.78 16.47
CA PHE A 256 24.17 -18.01 17.26
C PHE A 256 23.45 -17.51 18.50
N ASP A 257 24.12 -17.44 19.63
CA ASP A 257 23.51 -17.02 20.89
C ASP A 257 24.13 -15.76 21.50
N THR A 258 25.23 -15.30 20.93
CA THR A 258 25.98 -14.17 21.45
C THR A 258 26.15 -13.09 20.38
N ALA A 259 26.01 -11.83 20.78
CA ALA A 259 26.38 -10.67 19.98
C ALA A 259 27.23 -9.70 20.79
N THR A 260 28.40 -9.32 20.24
CA THR A 260 29.31 -8.35 20.85
C THR A 260 29.39 -7.10 19.99
N PHE A 261 29.14 -5.95 20.61
CA PHE A 261 29.18 -4.62 19.99
C PHE A 261 30.40 -3.87 20.48
N ARG A 262 31.23 -3.37 19.56
CA ARG A 262 32.31 -2.44 19.86
C ARG A 262 31.84 -1.00 19.69
N PHE A 263 32.11 -0.17 20.67
CA PHE A 263 31.80 1.25 20.64
C PHE A 263 33.07 2.11 20.55
N LYS A 264 33.04 3.11 19.67
CA LYS A 264 34.02 4.19 19.61
C LYS A 264 33.26 5.52 19.62
N LYS A 265 33.62 6.43 20.51
CA LYS A 265 32.89 7.71 20.70
C LYS A 265 31.37 7.51 20.88
N SER A 266 30.97 6.51 21.68
CA SER A 266 29.59 6.14 21.98
C SER A 266 28.73 5.67 20.78
N VAL A 267 29.36 5.25 19.69
CA VAL A 267 28.73 4.72 18.49
C VAL A 267 29.30 3.34 18.18
N VAL A 268 28.43 2.43 17.73
CA VAL A 268 28.83 1.08 17.32
C VAL A 268 29.71 1.15 16.07
N THR A 269 30.89 0.56 16.14
CA THR A 269 31.82 0.50 15.00
C THR A 269 31.99 -0.90 14.43
N GLU A 270 31.83 -1.92 15.26
CA GLU A 270 31.96 -3.32 14.86
C GLU A 270 30.99 -4.19 15.65
N ILE A 271 30.56 -5.30 15.06
CA ILE A 271 29.64 -6.25 15.67
C ILE A 271 30.11 -7.66 15.32
N TRP A 272 30.25 -8.51 16.32
CA TRP A 272 30.52 -9.96 16.15
C TRP A 272 29.32 -10.76 16.65
N ILE A 273 29.05 -11.86 15.97
CA ILE A 273 27.99 -12.78 16.30
C ILE A 273 28.61 -14.17 16.40
N GLU A 274 28.43 -14.82 17.55
CA GLU A 274 29.02 -16.12 17.89
C GLU A 274 27.97 -17.09 18.40
#